data_566aaaae71ed9caf31b99017ae96d306
#
_entry.id   566aaaae71ed9caf31b99017ae96d306
#
_cell.length_a   1.000
_cell.length_b   1.000
_cell.length_c   1.000
_cell.angle_alpha   90.00
_cell.angle_beta   90.00
_cell.angle_gamma   90.00
#
_symmetry.space_group_name_H-M   'P 1'
#
loop_
_entity.id
_entity.type
_entity.pdbx_description
1 polymer ?
#
loop_
_entity_poly.entity_id
_entity_poly.type
_entity_poly.pdbx_seq_one_letter_code
_entity_poly.pdbx_strand_id
1 'polypeptide(L)'
;MKKYLITCLSLVLLVFLGDYLYYENGNLYLHQKGEVTCFTGSDRESLYLDQGSGLEKFEIKGVDLNFGKPGYFSTEGAITEEEYLRWFQQIQTLGANTIRIYTIADPVFYEAFYQYNNNNLKPLYLIQGVWVDEYLSNSSCSALSDEFSQPFLTECKNAVDVIHGRKKIRESGHVFPVRYKRDISSWVYGYILGTEWEGDLVAFTNESDASVSQYNGDYLYTENAENFEIFLAAIGDQTIQ
;
A
#
# COMPACT_ATOMS: atom_id res chain seq x y z
N MET A 1 -31.60 32.12 -19.09
CA MET A 1 -30.41 31.42 -19.62
C MET A 1 -29.16 31.71 -18.79
N LYS A 2 -28.66 32.94 -18.62
CA LYS A 2 -27.43 33.24 -17.84
C LYS A 2 -27.40 32.66 -16.40
N LYS A 3 -28.52 32.75 -15.66
CA LYS A 3 -28.58 32.19 -14.28
C LYS A 3 -28.40 30.68 -14.24
N TYR A 4 -29.03 29.93 -15.14
CA TYR A 4 -28.89 28.48 -15.23
C TYR A 4 -27.47 28.07 -15.65
N LEU A 5 -26.85 28.82 -16.55
CA LEU A 5 -25.46 28.59 -16.96
C LEU A 5 -24.49 28.75 -15.79
N ILE A 6 -24.66 29.84 -15.00
CA ILE A 6 -23.82 30.09 -13.81
C ILE A 6 -24.01 28.97 -12.78
N THR A 7 -25.25 28.55 -12.53
CA THR A 7 -25.54 27.45 -11.59
C THR A 7 -24.89 26.13 -12.05
N CYS A 8 -25.02 25.78 -13.34
CA CYS A 8 -24.34 24.59 -13.87
C CYS A 8 -22.82 24.67 -13.75
N LEU A 9 -22.23 25.82 -14.05
CA LEU A 9 -20.78 26.02 -13.94
C LEU A 9 -20.30 25.91 -12.49
N SER A 10 -21.07 26.46 -11.53
CA SER A 10 -20.77 26.34 -10.10
C SER A 10 -20.85 24.90 -9.60
N LEU A 11 -21.85 24.13 -10.06
CA LEU A 11 -21.96 22.70 -9.72
C LEU A 11 -20.77 21.89 -10.26
N VAL A 12 -20.37 22.13 -11.51
CA VAL A 12 -19.21 21.50 -12.11
C VAL A 12 -17.93 21.81 -11.32
N LEU A 13 -17.72 23.09 -10.96
CA LEU A 13 -16.59 23.50 -10.13
C LEU A 13 -16.58 22.84 -8.75
N LEU A 14 -17.75 22.70 -8.12
CA LEU A 14 -17.88 22.02 -6.82
C LEU A 14 -17.55 20.53 -6.93
N VAL A 15 -17.94 19.87 -8.04
CA VAL A 15 -17.57 18.48 -8.28
C VAL A 15 -16.05 18.31 -8.45
N PHE A 16 -15.41 19.19 -9.24
CA PHE A 16 -13.95 19.16 -9.40
C PHE A 16 -13.22 19.48 -8.12
N LEU A 17 -13.71 20.44 -7.33
CA LEU A 17 -13.13 20.76 -6.04
C LEU A 17 -13.26 19.59 -5.06
N GLY A 18 -14.44 18.97 -5.00
CA GLY A 18 -14.67 17.79 -4.17
C GLY A 18 -13.76 16.62 -4.55
N ASP A 19 -13.62 16.36 -5.85
CA ASP A 19 -12.73 15.35 -6.40
C ASP A 19 -11.25 15.62 -6.04
N TYR A 20 -10.81 16.87 -6.17
CA TYR A 20 -9.45 17.30 -5.79
C TYR A 20 -9.21 17.13 -4.28
N LEU A 21 -10.12 17.61 -3.44
CA LEU A 21 -10.00 17.52 -1.99
C LEU A 21 -10.01 16.06 -1.50
N TYR A 22 -10.77 15.20 -2.15
CA TYR A 22 -10.88 13.79 -1.77
C TYR A 22 -9.64 12.97 -2.16
N TYR A 23 -9.18 13.10 -3.40
CA TYR A 23 -8.16 12.22 -3.95
C TYR A 23 -6.74 12.79 -3.91
N GLU A 24 -6.57 14.10 -3.88
CA GLU A 24 -5.24 14.71 -3.98
C GLU A 24 -4.80 15.43 -2.70
N ASN A 25 -5.75 15.92 -1.91
CA ASN A 25 -5.45 16.69 -0.70
C ASN A 25 -5.78 15.95 0.60
N GLY A 26 -6.56 14.87 0.55
CA GLY A 26 -6.98 14.11 1.73
C GLY A 26 -7.82 14.90 2.76
N ASN A 27 -8.12 16.17 2.48
CA ASN A 27 -8.77 17.08 3.45
C ASN A 27 -10.24 16.75 3.72
N LEU A 28 -10.87 15.90 2.92
CA LEU A 28 -12.21 15.40 3.20
C LEU A 28 -12.21 14.21 4.15
N TYR A 29 -11.04 13.63 4.44
CA TYR A 29 -10.90 12.68 5.52
C TYR A 29 -10.84 13.45 6.82
N LEU A 30 -11.82 13.25 7.66
CA LEU A 30 -11.74 13.63 9.05
C LEU A 30 -10.65 12.76 9.68
N HIS A 31 -9.42 13.25 9.69
CA HIS A 31 -8.36 12.68 10.50
C HIS A 31 -8.80 12.80 11.96
N GLN A 32 -9.58 11.84 12.43
CA GLN A 32 -9.66 11.63 13.84
C GLN A 32 -8.30 11.07 14.24
N LYS A 33 -7.53 11.82 15.03
CA LYS A 33 -6.47 11.25 15.85
C LYS A 33 -7.15 10.27 16.83
N GLY A 34 -7.40 9.08 16.33
CA GLY A 34 -7.90 7.96 17.11
C GLY A 34 -6.75 7.03 17.47
N GLU A 35 -6.97 6.17 18.41
CA GLU A 35 -6.09 5.03 18.62
C GLU A 35 -5.99 4.24 17.31
N VAL A 36 -4.76 3.90 16.90
CA VAL A 36 -4.54 2.97 15.79
C VAL A 36 -5.08 1.62 16.23
N THR A 37 -6.19 1.21 15.67
CA THR A 37 -6.75 -0.11 15.91
C THR A 37 -6.18 -1.08 14.90
N CYS A 38 -5.29 -1.96 15.36
CA CYS A 38 -4.79 -3.06 14.56
C CYS A 38 -5.62 -4.31 14.84
N PHE A 39 -6.16 -4.93 13.79
CA PHE A 39 -6.77 -6.25 13.87
C PHE A 39 -5.75 -7.38 13.65
N THR A 40 -4.48 -7.05 13.49
CA THR A 40 -3.37 -7.98 13.37
C THR A 40 -2.36 -7.73 14.49
N GLY A 41 -1.61 -8.76 14.85
CA GLY A 41 -0.59 -8.67 15.87
C GLY A 41 0.52 -9.69 15.63
N SER A 42 1.63 -9.49 16.31
CA SER A 42 2.74 -10.45 16.30
C SER A 42 3.45 -10.45 17.65
N ASP A 43 4.04 -11.59 17.98
CA ASP A 43 5.05 -11.74 18.98
C ASP A 43 6.31 -12.39 18.38
N ARG A 44 7.24 -12.85 19.19
CA ARG A 44 8.50 -13.45 18.70
C ARG A 44 8.30 -14.77 17.95
N GLU A 45 7.15 -15.43 18.11
CA GLU A 45 6.94 -16.80 17.64
C GLU A 45 5.71 -16.93 16.74
N SER A 46 4.80 -15.98 16.79
CA SER A 46 3.47 -16.15 16.19
C SER A 46 2.91 -14.86 15.63
N LEU A 47 2.08 -15.03 14.64
CA LEU A 47 1.25 -13.98 14.05
C LEU A 47 -0.20 -14.17 14.55
N TYR A 48 -0.91 -13.08 14.70
CA TYR A 48 -2.27 -13.05 15.23
C TYR A 48 -3.19 -12.24 14.33
N LEU A 49 -4.46 -12.59 14.34
CA LEU A 49 -5.51 -11.94 13.58
C LEU A 49 -6.78 -11.89 14.43
N ASP A 50 -7.43 -10.73 14.48
CA ASP A 50 -8.76 -10.57 15.07
C ASP A 50 -9.83 -10.63 13.97
N GLN A 51 -10.66 -11.66 14.04
CA GLN A 51 -11.83 -11.86 13.17
C GLN A 51 -13.15 -11.51 13.88
N GLY A 52 -13.08 -10.70 14.93
CA GLY A 52 -14.23 -10.27 15.74
C GLY A 52 -14.39 -10.99 17.09
N SER A 53 -13.49 -11.92 17.40
CA SER A 53 -13.45 -12.64 18.70
C SER A 53 -12.23 -12.28 19.57
N GLY A 54 -11.42 -11.33 19.12
CA GLY A 54 -10.11 -10.98 19.66
C GLY A 54 -8.97 -11.60 18.88
N LEU A 55 -7.74 -11.27 19.25
CA LEU A 55 -6.54 -11.76 18.57
C LEU A 55 -6.35 -13.26 18.78
N GLU A 56 -6.46 -14.03 17.71
CA GLU A 56 -6.20 -15.47 17.68
C GLU A 56 -4.96 -15.75 16.82
N LYS A 57 -4.26 -16.85 17.12
CA LYS A 57 -3.08 -17.27 16.35
C LYS A 57 -3.46 -17.51 14.89
N PHE A 58 -2.74 -16.86 13.99
CA PHE A 58 -2.97 -16.93 12.55
C PHE A 58 -1.77 -17.52 11.83
N GLU A 59 -1.98 -18.61 11.10
CA GLU A 59 -0.98 -19.21 10.23
C GLU A 59 -1.21 -18.72 8.80
N ILE A 60 -0.25 -17.95 8.28
CA ILE A 60 -0.29 -17.49 6.89
C ILE A 60 -0.01 -18.68 5.96
N LYS A 61 -0.98 -19.00 5.10
CA LYS A 61 -0.86 -19.89 3.95
C LYS A 61 -1.03 -19.06 2.71
N GLY A 62 0.09 -18.48 2.24
CA GLY A 62 0.09 -17.44 1.23
C GLY A 62 0.44 -17.92 -0.16
N VAL A 63 -0.01 -17.17 -1.15
CA VAL A 63 0.38 -17.26 -2.56
C VAL A 63 0.86 -15.88 -3.01
N ASP A 64 2.04 -15.81 -3.60
CA ASP A 64 2.50 -14.63 -4.30
C ASP A 64 1.78 -14.49 -5.64
N LEU A 65 1.13 -13.36 -5.85
CA LEU A 65 0.41 -13.07 -7.08
C LEU A 65 1.13 -11.97 -7.86
N ASN A 66 1.50 -12.31 -9.09
CA ASN A 66 2.08 -11.36 -10.05
C ASN A 66 1.00 -10.91 -11.05
N PHE A 67 1.21 -9.76 -11.67
CA PHE A 67 0.30 -9.15 -12.65
C PHE A 67 0.64 -9.51 -14.10
N GLY A 68 1.58 -10.43 -14.29
CA GLY A 68 1.96 -10.94 -15.62
C GLY A 68 0.88 -11.85 -16.21
N LYS A 69 0.55 -11.62 -17.49
CA LYS A 69 -0.33 -12.48 -18.28
C LYS A 69 0.40 -12.87 -19.56
N PRO A 70 0.40 -14.15 -19.98
CA PRO A 70 1.06 -14.57 -21.21
C PRO A 70 0.64 -13.71 -22.40
N GLY A 71 1.62 -13.15 -23.12
CA GLY A 71 1.40 -12.28 -24.28
C GLY A 71 1.25 -10.79 -23.95
N TYR A 72 1.32 -10.39 -22.69
CA TYR A 72 1.24 -9.00 -22.24
C TYR A 72 2.37 -8.68 -21.26
N PHE A 73 2.80 -7.42 -21.24
CA PHE A 73 3.65 -6.94 -20.15
C PHE A 73 2.83 -6.75 -18.88
N SER A 74 3.48 -6.92 -17.72
CA SER A 74 2.82 -6.76 -16.41
C SER A 74 2.23 -5.37 -16.17
N THR A 75 2.74 -4.37 -16.89
CA THR A 75 2.28 -2.96 -16.83
C THR A 75 1.10 -2.66 -17.76
N GLU A 76 0.61 -3.62 -18.54
CA GLU A 76 -0.47 -3.37 -19.52
C GLU A 76 -1.88 -3.54 -18.94
N GLY A 77 -2.01 -3.92 -17.66
CA GLY A 77 -3.31 -4.09 -17.00
C GLY A 77 -4.24 -5.08 -17.73
N ALA A 78 -3.66 -6.17 -18.28
CA ALA A 78 -4.37 -7.07 -19.17
C ALA A 78 -5.24 -8.12 -18.45
N ILE A 79 -5.19 -8.16 -17.11
CA ILE A 79 -5.95 -9.12 -16.30
C ILE A 79 -7.33 -8.52 -16.01
N THR A 80 -8.37 -9.28 -16.32
CA THR A 80 -9.76 -8.84 -16.09
C THR A 80 -10.22 -9.15 -14.67
N GLU A 81 -11.30 -8.50 -14.25
CA GLU A 81 -11.95 -8.74 -12.95
C GLU A 81 -12.36 -10.21 -12.80
N GLU A 82 -12.93 -10.82 -13.85
CA GLU A 82 -13.35 -12.23 -13.85
C GLU A 82 -12.15 -13.19 -13.71
N GLU A 83 -11.01 -12.83 -14.29
CA GLU A 83 -9.77 -13.61 -14.14
C GLU A 83 -9.27 -13.55 -12.71
N TYR A 84 -9.25 -12.37 -12.07
CA TYR A 84 -8.89 -12.25 -10.67
C TYR A 84 -9.84 -13.02 -9.75
N LEU A 85 -11.16 -12.88 -9.93
CA LEU A 85 -12.15 -13.62 -9.14
C LEU A 85 -11.96 -15.13 -9.25
N ARG A 86 -11.69 -15.64 -10.46
CA ARG A 86 -11.38 -17.06 -10.68
C ARG A 86 -10.09 -17.46 -9.96
N TRP A 87 -9.04 -16.65 -10.00
CA TRP A 87 -7.79 -16.95 -9.32
C TRP A 87 -7.94 -16.93 -7.80
N PHE A 88 -8.65 -15.99 -7.24
CA PHE A 88 -8.94 -15.97 -5.81
C PHE A 88 -9.68 -17.23 -5.37
N GLN A 89 -10.65 -17.68 -6.16
CA GLN A 89 -11.34 -18.94 -5.91
C GLN A 89 -10.39 -20.15 -5.96
N GLN A 90 -9.49 -20.19 -6.92
CA GLN A 90 -8.48 -21.25 -7.05
C GLN A 90 -7.50 -21.24 -5.88
N ILE A 91 -6.98 -20.07 -5.51
CA ILE A 91 -6.08 -19.87 -4.38
C ILE A 91 -6.72 -20.37 -3.09
N GLN A 92 -7.95 -20.00 -2.84
CA GLN A 92 -8.67 -20.46 -1.66
C GLN A 92 -8.96 -21.97 -1.69
N THR A 93 -9.23 -22.54 -2.86
CA THR A 93 -9.42 -24.00 -3.04
C THR A 93 -8.14 -24.79 -2.74
N LEU A 94 -6.96 -24.21 -2.96
CA LEU A 94 -5.67 -24.79 -2.56
C LEU A 94 -5.45 -24.77 -1.05
N GLY A 95 -6.33 -24.14 -0.28
CA GLY A 95 -6.22 -23.99 1.17
C GLY A 95 -5.43 -22.77 1.61
N ALA A 96 -5.09 -21.86 0.69
CA ALA A 96 -4.47 -20.59 1.02
C ALA A 96 -5.50 -19.61 1.62
N ASN A 97 -5.03 -18.76 2.52
CA ASN A 97 -5.82 -17.74 3.21
C ASN A 97 -5.29 -16.32 2.96
N THR A 98 -4.14 -16.20 2.32
CA THR A 98 -3.44 -14.92 2.14
C THR A 98 -2.87 -14.82 0.72
N ILE A 99 -2.95 -13.63 0.16
CA ILE A 99 -2.28 -13.25 -1.09
C ILE A 99 -1.23 -12.21 -0.75
N ARG A 100 -0.04 -12.31 -1.33
CA ARG A 100 0.96 -11.27 -1.33
C ARG A 100 1.07 -10.70 -2.73
N ILE A 101 1.14 -9.37 -2.84
CA ILE A 101 1.50 -8.64 -4.06
C ILE A 101 2.73 -7.78 -3.79
N TYR A 102 3.56 -7.58 -4.82
CA TYR A 102 4.87 -6.93 -4.66
C TYR A 102 4.80 -5.40 -4.72
N THR A 103 3.80 -4.87 -5.42
CA THR A 103 3.62 -3.43 -5.68
C THR A 103 2.14 -3.09 -5.73
N ILE A 104 1.84 -1.82 -5.94
CA ILE A 104 0.45 -1.38 -6.19
C ILE A 104 -0.02 -2.01 -7.50
N ALA A 105 -1.14 -2.72 -7.43
CA ALA A 105 -1.80 -3.35 -8.57
C ALA A 105 -2.70 -2.36 -9.33
N ASP A 106 -3.16 -2.75 -10.51
CA ASP A 106 -4.22 -2.02 -11.20
C ASP A 106 -5.51 -1.93 -10.37
N PRO A 107 -6.33 -0.88 -10.53
CA PRO A 107 -7.61 -0.75 -9.81
C PRO A 107 -8.52 -1.98 -9.91
N VAL A 108 -8.47 -2.71 -11.02
CA VAL A 108 -9.26 -3.93 -11.26
C VAL A 108 -8.97 -5.02 -10.23
N PHE A 109 -7.70 -5.14 -9.78
CA PHE A 109 -7.35 -6.08 -8.71
C PHE A 109 -8.12 -5.77 -7.41
N TYR A 110 -8.11 -4.50 -6.98
CA TYR A 110 -8.75 -4.08 -5.73
C TYR A 110 -10.29 -4.15 -5.81
N GLU A 111 -10.87 -3.87 -6.98
CA GLU A 111 -12.30 -4.08 -7.24
C GLU A 111 -12.68 -5.57 -7.10
N ALA A 112 -11.92 -6.45 -7.76
CA ALA A 112 -12.12 -7.90 -7.68
C ALA A 112 -11.90 -8.44 -6.26
N PHE A 113 -10.88 -7.95 -5.56
CA PHE A 113 -10.56 -8.36 -4.18
C PHE A 113 -11.68 -7.95 -3.21
N TYR A 114 -12.18 -6.72 -3.36
CA TYR A 114 -13.34 -6.26 -2.61
C TYR A 114 -14.57 -7.11 -2.89
N GLN A 115 -14.88 -7.35 -4.16
CA GLN A 115 -16.03 -8.15 -4.55
C GLN A 115 -15.96 -9.60 -4.03
N TYR A 116 -14.77 -10.20 -4.10
CA TYR A 116 -14.54 -11.55 -3.61
C TYR A 116 -14.73 -11.67 -2.09
N ASN A 117 -14.21 -10.72 -1.34
CA ASN A 117 -14.22 -10.75 0.12
C ASN A 117 -15.53 -10.22 0.73
N ASN A 118 -16.21 -9.31 0.04
CA ASN A 118 -17.45 -8.72 0.53
C ASN A 118 -18.53 -9.80 0.67
N ASN A 119 -18.99 -10.02 1.89
CA ASN A 119 -19.90 -11.11 2.29
C ASN A 119 -19.30 -12.53 2.22
N ASN A 120 -18.00 -12.68 2.10
CA ASN A 120 -17.34 -13.98 2.21
C ASN A 120 -17.03 -14.28 3.70
N LEU A 121 -17.57 -15.39 4.22
CA LEU A 121 -17.32 -15.82 5.61
C LEU A 121 -15.87 -16.25 5.87
N LYS A 122 -15.11 -16.51 4.81
CA LYS A 122 -13.70 -16.86 4.86
C LYS A 122 -12.94 -15.96 3.87
N PRO A 123 -12.72 -14.69 4.19
CA PRO A 123 -12.03 -13.78 3.29
C PRO A 123 -10.59 -14.21 3.07
N LEU A 124 -10.03 -13.83 1.92
CA LEU A 124 -8.59 -13.83 1.69
C LEU A 124 -7.98 -12.56 2.30
N TYR A 125 -6.83 -12.70 2.95
CA TYR A 125 -6.09 -11.54 3.44
C TYR A 125 -5.03 -11.12 2.43
N LEU A 126 -4.68 -9.84 2.46
CA LEU A 126 -3.68 -9.25 1.58
C LEU A 126 -2.45 -8.84 2.39
N ILE A 127 -1.28 -9.18 1.88
CA ILE A 127 -0.02 -8.53 2.24
C ILE A 127 0.36 -7.62 1.08
N GLN A 128 0.31 -6.32 1.32
CA GLN A 128 0.61 -5.30 0.32
C GLN A 128 2.11 -5.00 0.33
N GLY A 129 2.78 -5.30 -0.78
CA GLY A 129 4.16 -4.89 -0.99
C GLY A 129 4.25 -3.44 -1.46
N VAL A 130 5.33 -2.77 -1.08
CA VAL A 130 5.74 -1.47 -1.62
C VAL A 130 7.06 -1.67 -2.34
N TRP A 131 7.07 -1.43 -3.64
CA TRP A 131 8.25 -1.66 -4.47
C TRP A 131 9.34 -0.61 -4.23
N VAL A 132 10.58 -1.04 -4.33
CA VAL A 132 11.74 -0.15 -4.31
C VAL A 132 12.13 0.14 -5.76
N ASP A 133 12.31 1.42 -6.08
CA ASP A 133 12.78 1.81 -7.40
C ASP A 133 14.23 1.34 -7.59
N GLU A 134 14.45 0.40 -8.51
CA GLU A 134 15.75 -0.20 -8.79
C GLU A 134 16.77 0.84 -9.29
N TYR A 135 16.32 1.84 -10.01
CA TYR A 135 17.21 2.91 -10.50
C TYR A 135 17.75 3.74 -9.32
N LEU A 136 16.89 4.07 -8.36
CA LEU A 136 17.29 4.79 -7.16
C LEU A 136 18.18 3.92 -6.26
N SER A 137 17.86 2.64 -6.09
CA SER A 137 18.65 1.71 -5.27
C SER A 137 20.04 1.45 -5.84
N ASN A 138 20.19 1.47 -7.17
CA ASN A 138 21.47 1.29 -7.86
C ASN A 138 22.30 2.58 -8.03
N SER A 139 21.79 3.73 -7.62
CA SER A 139 22.45 5.02 -7.82
C SER A 139 23.55 5.35 -6.80
N SER A 140 23.97 4.41 -5.97
CA SER A 140 25.02 4.57 -4.95
C SER A 140 24.72 5.67 -3.92
N CYS A 141 23.45 5.90 -3.60
CA CYS A 141 23.03 6.85 -2.57
C CYS A 141 22.68 6.13 -1.26
N SER A 142 22.81 6.86 -0.16
CA SER A 142 22.30 6.38 1.13
C SER A 142 20.78 6.38 1.13
N ALA A 143 20.15 5.35 1.70
CA ALA A 143 18.72 5.31 1.91
C ALA A 143 18.21 6.45 2.80
N LEU A 144 19.09 7.07 3.59
CA LEU A 144 18.80 8.26 4.40
C LEU A 144 18.77 9.56 3.58
N SER A 145 19.23 9.54 2.33
CA SER A 145 19.17 10.73 1.48
C SER A 145 17.73 11.05 1.08
N ASP A 146 17.39 12.34 0.96
CA ASP A 146 16.08 12.77 0.51
C ASP A 146 15.75 12.27 -0.90
N GLU A 147 16.76 12.10 -1.76
CA GLU A 147 16.61 11.59 -3.13
C GLU A 147 16.06 10.18 -3.14
N PHE A 148 16.40 9.35 -2.15
CA PHE A 148 15.89 7.99 -2.02
C PHE A 148 14.64 7.92 -1.10
N SER A 149 14.75 8.51 0.10
CA SER A 149 13.75 8.36 1.15
C SER A 149 12.40 8.97 0.80
N GLN A 150 12.38 10.16 0.14
CA GLN A 150 11.13 10.85 -0.16
C GLN A 150 10.28 10.16 -1.25
N PRO A 151 10.85 9.71 -2.39
CA PRO A 151 10.11 8.92 -3.36
C PRO A 151 9.57 7.62 -2.75
N PHE A 152 10.39 6.91 -1.98
CA PHE A 152 9.96 5.66 -1.34
C PHE A 152 8.86 5.87 -0.30
N LEU A 153 8.97 6.89 0.54
CA LEU A 153 7.91 7.25 1.49
C LEU A 153 6.61 7.64 0.76
N THR A 154 6.74 8.34 -0.38
CA THR A 154 5.57 8.69 -1.22
C THR A 154 4.88 7.43 -1.72
N GLU A 155 5.63 6.42 -2.15
CA GLU A 155 5.07 5.16 -2.61
C GLU A 155 4.42 4.37 -1.46
N CYS A 156 5.01 4.38 -0.26
CA CYS A 156 4.40 3.82 0.94
C CYS A 156 3.03 4.47 1.24
N LYS A 157 2.96 5.79 1.21
CA LYS A 157 1.71 6.54 1.41
C LYS A 157 0.70 6.29 0.29
N ASN A 158 1.16 6.17 -0.96
CA ASN A 158 0.31 5.77 -2.08
C ASN A 158 -0.32 4.41 -1.83
N ALA A 159 0.45 3.42 -1.36
CA ALA A 159 -0.06 2.09 -1.06
C ALA A 159 -1.16 2.13 0.02
N VAL A 160 -0.97 2.90 1.09
CA VAL A 160 -1.99 3.10 2.13
C VAL A 160 -3.25 3.73 1.55
N ASP A 161 -3.12 4.82 0.79
CA ASP A 161 -4.25 5.52 0.18
C ASP A 161 -5.01 4.65 -0.83
N VAL A 162 -4.31 3.80 -1.58
CA VAL A 162 -4.89 2.82 -2.50
C VAL A 162 -5.73 1.79 -1.74
N ILE A 163 -5.20 1.23 -0.67
CA ILE A 163 -5.90 0.27 0.19
C ILE A 163 -7.20 0.85 0.75
N HIS A 164 -7.20 2.14 1.09
CA HIS A 164 -8.39 2.85 1.56
C HIS A 164 -9.30 3.38 0.44
N GLY A 165 -8.98 3.11 -0.82
CA GLY A 165 -9.82 3.52 -1.97
C GLY A 165 -9.89 5.03 -2.19
N ARG A 166 -8.83 5.76 -1.85
CA ARG A 166 -8.81 7.24 -1.88
C ARG A 166 -7.66 7.82 -2.70
N LYS A 167 -7.18 7.10 -3.72
CA LYS A 167 -6.04 7.53 -4.51
C LYS A 167 -6.35 7.66 -6.00
N LYS A 168 -5.72 8.64 -6.61
CA LYS A 168 -5.52 8.74 -8.06
C LYS A 168 -4.04 8.66 -8.35
N ILE A 169 -3.67 7.77 -9.25
CA ILE A 169 -2.29 7.65 -9.72
C ILE A 169 -2.27 7.94 -11.21
N ARG A 170 -1.33 8.78 -11.63
CA ARG A 170 -1.08 9.01 -13.06
C ARG A 170 -0.03 8.01 -13.52
N GLU A 171 -0.47 7.02 -14.26
CA GLU A 171 0.39 6.02 -14.85
C GLU A 171 0.88 6.44 -16.23
N SER A 172 2.09 5.98 -16.58
CA SER A 172 2.65 6.19 -17.92
C SER A 172 1.78 5.49 -18.96
N GLY A 173 1.43 6.19 -20.03
CA GLY A 173 0.56 5.64 -21.09
C GLY A 173 -0.94 5.91 -20.92
N HIS A 174 -1.39 6.33 -19.74
CA HIS A 174 -2.79 6.71 -19.52
C HIS A 174 -3.02 8.22 -19.71
N VAL A 175 -4.07 8.57 -20.45
CA VAL A 175 -4.45 9.99 -20.67
C VAL A 175 -4.98 10.62 -19.38
N PHE A 176 -5.70 9.85 -18.60
CA PHE A 176 -6.27 10.27 -17.32
C PHE A 176 -5.72 9.42 -16.18
N PRO A 177 -5.61 9.99 -14.95
CA PRO A 177 -5.22 9.22 -13.78
C PRO A 177 -6.19 8.07 -13.53
N VAL A 178 -5.65 6.90 -13.16
CA VAL A 178 -6.44 5.77 -12.68
C VAL A 178 -6.92 6.03 -11.25
N ARG A 179 -8.07 5.49 -10.89
CA ARG A 179 -8.73 5.77 -9.61
C ARG A 179 -8.94 4.48 -8.81
N TYR A 180 -8.49 4.52 -7.57
CA TYR A 180 -8.73 3.49 -6.57
C TYR A 180 -9.90 3.92 -5.70
N LYS A 181 -10.96 3.11 -5.60
CA LYS A 181 -12.24 3.51 -4.99
C LYS A 181 -12.74 2.57 -3.91
N ARG A 182 -12.15 1.38 -3.78
CA ARG A 182 -12.58 0.37 -2.82
C ARG A 182 -11.71 0.39 -1.60
N ASP A 183 -12.32 0.58 -0.45
CA ASP A 183 -11.67 0.35 0.82
C ASP A 183 -11.63 -1.15 1.09
N ILE A 184 -10.42 -1.71 1.12
CA ILE A 184 -10.15 -3.11 1.41
C ILE A 184 -9.32 -3.28 2.69
N SER A 185 -9.15 -2.20 3.47
CA SER A 185 -8.29 -2.16 4.65
C SER A 185 -8.61 -3.23 5.68
N SER A 186 -9.89 -3.61 5.81
CA SER A 186 -10.34 -4.68 6.70
C SER A 186 -9.76 -6.08 6.38
N TRP A 187 -9.16 -6.25 5.22
CA TRP A 187 -8.56 -7.51 4.78
C TRP A 187 -7.06 -7.39 4.50
N VAL A 188 -6.43 -6.28 4.83
CA VAL A 188 -4.98 -6.10 4.68
C VAL A 188 -4.30 -6.54 5.95
N TYR A 189 -3.63 -7.70 5.89
CA TYR A 189 -2.90 -8.25 7.03
C TYR A 189 -1.71 -7.38 7.42
N GLY A 190 -1.00 -6.82 6.44
CA GLY A 190 0.15 -5.97 6.67
C GLY A 190 0.78 -5.45 5.40
N TYR A 191 1.83 -4.67 5.57
CA TYR A 191 2.62 -4.11 4.47
C TYR A 191 4.05 -4.66 4.52
N ILE A 192 4.65 -4.85 3.34
CA ILE A 192 6.08 -5.10 3.21
C ILE A 192 6.70 -3.85 2.59
N LEU A 193 7.45 -3.11 3.40
CA LEU A 193 8.09 -1.87 3.00
C LEU A 193 9.41 -2.18 2.30
N GLY A 194 9.35 -2.28 0.98
CA GLY A 194 10.45 -2.69 0.13
C GLY A 194 10.69 -4.20 0.12
N THR A 195 11.14 -4.69 -1.00
CA THR A 195 11.56 -6.08 -1.21
C THR A 195 12.84 -6.08 -2.00
N GLU A 196 13.62 -7.15 -1.87
CA GLU A 196 14.85 -7.33 -2.65
C GLU A 196 15.81 -6.15 -2.51
N TRP A 197 15.98 -5.66 -1.29
CA TRP A 197 16.91 -4.57 -0.99
C TRP A 197 18.31 -4.91 -1.48
N GLU A 198 18.88 -4.04 -2.30
CA GLU A 198 20.24 -4.19 -2.79
C GLU A 198 21.25 -4.14 -1.64
N GLY A 199 22.10 -5.15 -1.56
CA GLY A 199 23.09 -5.26 -0.47
C GLY A 199 24.03 -4.08 -0.42
N ASP A 200 24.40 -3.52 -1.57
CA ASP A 200 25.27 -2.35 -1.66
C ASP A 200 24.60 -1.09 -1.11
N LEU A 201 23.29 -0.90 -1.36
CA LEU A 201 22.54 0.20 -0.75
C LEU A 201 22.53 0.10 0.78
N VAL A 202 22.26 -1.10 1.31
CA VAL A 202 22.25 -1.35 2.75
C VAL A 202 23.63 -1.06 3.36
N ALA A 203 24.69 -1.63 2.77
CA ALA A 203 26.06 -1.44 3.24
C ALA A 203 26.47 0.05 3.19
N PHE A 204 26.23 0.71 2.07
CA PHE A 204 26.55 2.13 1.91
C PHE A 204 25.79 3.02 2.89
N THR A 205 24.52 2.69 3.16
CA THR A 205 23.72 3.42 4.14
C THR A 205 24.27 3.23 5.55
N ASN A 206 24.69 2.01 5.92
CA ASN A 206 25.24 1.72 7.22
C ASN A 206 26.62 2.37 7.44
N GLU A 207 27.42 2.50 6.38
CA GLU A 207 28.74 3.16 6.41
C GLU A 207 28.64 4.69 6.34
N SER A 208 27.48 5.25 5.98
CA SER A 208 27.31 6.69 5.89
C SER A 208 27.30 7.35 7.26
N ASP A 209 27.91 8.57 7.35
CA ASP A 209 27.84 9.39 8.55
C ASP A 209 26.39 9.83 8.81
N ALA A 210 25.70 9.09 9.67
CA ALA A 210 24.37 9.48 10.13
C ALA A 210 24.49 10.43 11.32
N SER A 211 23.78 11.53 11.24
CA SER A 211 23.65 12.47 12.36
C SER A 211 22.79 11.93 13.51
N VAL A 212 22.14 10.78 13.31
CA VAL A 212 21.17 10.19 14.23
C VAL A 212 21.58 8.74 14.51
N SER A 213 21.81 8.43 15.77
CA SER A 213 22.16 7.06 16.22
C SER A 213 20.94 6.23 16.66
N GLN A 214 19.75 6.83 16.67
CA GLN A 214 18.53 6.22 17.17
C GLN A 214 17.32 6.94 16.57
N TYR A 215 16.26 6.20 16.24
CA TYR A 215 14.96 6.74 15.87
C TYR A 215 13.97 6.59 17.02
N ASN A 216 13.20 7.64 17.30
CA ASN A 216 12.11 7.64 18.27
C ASN A 216 10.90 8.32 17.61
N GLY A 217 10.02 7.54 17.00
CA GLY A 217 8.77 7.97 16.39
C GLY A 217 7.59 7.85 17.33
N ASP A 218 6.40 8.06 16.77
CA ASP A 218 5.14 7.93 17.52
C ASP A 218 4.73 6.46 17.67
N TYR A 219 5.08 5.60 16.74
CA TYR A 219 4.70 4.19 16.66
C TYR A 219 5.89 3.24 16.69
N LEU A 220 7.03 3.65 16.12
CA LEU A 220 8.21 2.83 16.00
C LEU A 220 9.43 3.53 16.62
N TYR A 221 10.32 2.74 17.17
CA TYR A 221 11.62 3.20 17.70
C TYR A 221 12.70 2.19 17.39
N THR A 222 13.96 2.61 17.48
CA THR A 222 15.12 1.72 17.33
C THR A 222 16.00 1.75 18.56
N GLU A 223 16.63 0.61 18.88
CA GLU A 223 17.64 0.48 19.93
C GLU A 223 18.85 -0.26 19.37
N ASN A 224 20.05 0.33 19.51
CA ASN A 224 21.30 -0.24 19.00
C ASN A 224 21.24 -0.65 17.52
N ALA A 225 20.58 0.18 16.70
CA ALA A 225 20.30 -0.09 15.32
C ALA A 225 21.36 0.52 14.39
N GLU A 226 21.54 -0.09 13.24
CA GLU A 226 22.32 0.48 12.14
C GLU A 226 21.48 1.49 11.35
N ASN A 227 22.15 2.29 10.51
CA ASN A 227 21.51 3.39 9.79
C ASN A 227 20.34 2.92 8.89
N PHE A 228 20.47 1.76 8.27
CA PHE A 228 19.41 1.22 7.43
C PHE A 228 18.18 0.79 8.24
N GLU A 229 18.36 0.25 9.44
CA GLU A 229 17.26 -0.06 10.37
C GLU A 229 16.56 1.21 10.86
N ILE A 230 17.34 2.27 11.11
CA ILE A 230 16.81 3.62 11.45
C ILE A 230 15.95 4.15 10.30
N PHE A 231 16.43 4.03 9.06
CA PHE A 231 15.68 4.40 7.87
C PHE A 231 14.34 3.63 7.79
N LEU A 232 14.38 2.30 7.93
CA LEU A 232 13.14 1.48 7.87
C LEU A 232 12.16 1.85 8.97
N ALA A 233 12.63 2.11 10.19
CA ALA A 233 11.78 2.54 11.30
C ALA A 233 11.14 3.90 11.01
N ALA A 234 11.89 4.85 10.48
CA ALA A 234 11.39 6.18 10.12
C ALA A 234 10.34 6.12 9.00
N ILE A 235 10.57 5.31 7.96
CA ILE A 235 9.59 5.09 6.88
C ILE A 235 8.32 4.40 7.41
N GLY A 236 8.49 3.36 8.23
CA GLY A 236 7.36 2.64 8.83
C GLY A 236 6.50 3.55 9.70
N ASP A 237 7.11 4.33 10.58
CA ASP A 237 6.42 5.27 11.45
C ASP A 237 5.59 6.30 10.67
N GLN A 238 6.19 6.90 9.63
CA GLN A 238 5.51 7.87 8.76
C GLN A 238 4.47 7.24 7.83
N THR A 239 4.53 5.93 7.61
CA THR A 239 3.52 5.20 6.84
C THR A 239 2.28 4.91 7.69
N ILE A 240 2.45 4.76 9.02
CA ILE A 240 1.35 4.55 9.97
C ILE A 240 0.59 5.86 10.24
N GLN A 241 1.30 7.02 10.25
CA GLN A 241 0.69 8.35 10.43
C GLN A 241 -0.30 8.71 9.33
#